data_bf27bc716a6bfc0c2a0efb6735289be1
#
_entry.id   bf27bc716a6bfc0c2a0efb6735289be1
#
_cell.length_a   1.000
_cell.length_b   1.000
_cell.length_c   1.000
_cell.angle_alpha   90.00
_cell.angle_beta   90.00
_cell.angle_gamma   90.00
#
_symmetry.space_group_name_H-M   'P 1'
#
loop_
_entity.id
_entity.type
_entity.pdbx_description
1 polymer ?
#
loop_
_entity_poly.entity_id
_entity_poly.type
_entity_poly.pdbx_seq_one_letter_code
_entity_poly.pdbx_strand_id
1 'polypeptide(L)'
;MEYNLKPDEKATLQLRGLYEKYGYQKYKMGKFEEYSLYVNNRDFLAGDKVLTFTDLDGRLLAMKPDVTLSVINNTSATEHTREKLYYIENVYRENKESHCFKEINQMGLEYLGDVDRYSILEVITLAARSLAEIDEDYLLEISNMDYVLHLLEGMDLSESAYVELLSGIRQKNVTGIRESAERAGLTAEQSDLLCRIPFLYGTMEETLDRAAEMAENDGMKADIETLKSYCSTLKKLGYGEKIQLDLSLVNDIDYYNGMIFRGYIRKLPGCVLAGGQYDKAMKILGKAGGAVGFAIYLDELTKGEQSPQPYDVDAVLLYEKQDEMAEVFAAVCALQEKGFSVSAQLGNNAELRRRETYVLRDGSPEKEAE
;
A
#
# COMPACT_ATOMS: atom_id res chain seq x y z
N MET A 1 3.50 0.30 -30.42
CA MET A 1 2.15 0.07 -29.90
C MET A 1 2.15 0.65 -28.50
N GLU A 2 1.53 1.85 -28.30
CA GLU A 2 1.29 2.37 -26.95
C GLU A 2 0.08 1.62 -26.41
N TYR A 3 0.27 0.84 -25.38
CA TYR A 3 -0.84 0.19 -24.68
C TYR A 3 -1.56 1.25 -23.83
N ASN A 4 -2.87 1.36 -23.97
CA ASN A 4 -3.70 2.18 -23.10
C ASN A 4 -3.90 1.45 -21.75
N LEU A 5 -2.84 1.46 -20.93
CA LEU A 5 -2.84 0.80 -19.64
C LEU A 5 -3.55 1.67 -18.61
N LYS A 6 -4.36 1.05 -17.77
CA LYS A 6 -4.90 1.70 -16.57
C LYS A 6 -3.77 2.04 -15.59
N PRO A 7 -3.96 2.99 -14.67
CA PRO A 7 -2.93 3.38 -13.70
C PRO A 7 -2.38 2.23 -12.88
N ASP A 8 -3.23 1.33 -12.41
CA ASP A 8 -2.87 0.14 -11.65
C ASP A 8 -2.06 -0.88 -12.49
N GLU A 9 -2.42 -1.07 -13.77
CA GLU A 9 -1.69 -1.93 -14.69
C GLU A 9 -0.30 -1.37 -14.99
N LYS A 10 -0.23 -0.05 -15.26
CA LYS A 10 1.03 0.65 -15.52
C LYS A 10 1.95 0.59 -14.30
N ALA A 11 1.43 0.94 -13.12
CA ALA A 11 2.16 0.86 -11.86
C ALA A 11 2.68 -0.56 -11.62
N THR A 12 1.84 -1.59 -11.79
CA THR A 12 2.22 -2.99 -11.61
C THR A 12 3.42 -3.38 -12.49
N LEU A 13 3.44 -2.99 -13.76
CA LEU A 13 4.55 -3.32 -14.67
C LEU A 13 5.83 -2.58 -14.30
N GLN A 14 5.76 -1.29 -13.98
CA GLN A 14 6.90 -0.47 -13.60
C GLN A 14 7.53 -0.96 -12.29
N LEU A 15 6.71 -1.18 -11.27
CA LEU A 15 7.15 -1.62 -9.94
C LEU A 15 7.75 -3.02 -9.97
N ARG A 16 7.16 -3.94 -10.75
CA ARG A 16 7.77 -5.25 -10.98
C ARG A 16 9.20 -5.13 -11.48
N GLY A 17 9.42 -4.31 -12.53
CA GLY A 17 10.75 -4.08 -13.07
C GLY A 17 11.71 -3.44 -12.06
N LEU A 18 11.20 -2.56 -11.18
CA LEU A 18 11.96 -1.97 -10.11
C LEU A 18 12.42 -3.01 -9.08
N TYR A 19 11.49 -3.85 -8.58
CA TYR A 19 11.78 -4.83 -7.52
C TYR A 19 12.71 -5.95 -8.01
N GLU A 20 12.52 -6.45 -9.24
CA GLU A 20 13.38 -7.46 -9.83
C GLU A 20 14.85 -6.99 -9.97
N LYS A 21 15.07 -5.67 -10.22
CA LYS A 21 16.43 -5.08 -10.24
C LYS A 21 17.13 -5.10 -8.87
N TYR A 22 16.36 -5.14 -7.78
CA TYR A 22 16.89 -5.26 -6.42
C TYR A 22 16.98 -6.71 -5.93
N GLY A 23 16.68 -7.68 -6.81
CA GLY A 23 16.78 -9.10 -6.52
C GLY A 23 15.56 -9.69 -5.79
N TYR A 24 14.44 -8.96 -5.77
CA TYR A 24 13.19 -9.50 -5.24
C TYR A 24 12.58 -10.48 -6.23
N GLN A 25 12.09 -11.59 -5.72
CA GLN A 25 11.49 -12.65 -6.51
C GLN A 25 9.97 -12.64 -6.35
N LYS A 26 9.25 -12.97 -7.42
CA LYS A 26 7.80 -13.03 -7.38
C LYS A 26 7.33 -14.18 -6.49
N TYR A 27 6.64 -13.84 -5.42
CA TYR A 27 5.91 -14.78 -4.58
C TYR A 27 4.48 -14.93 -5.08
N LYS A 28 4.01 -16.17 -5.15
CA LYS A 28 2.64 -16.49 -5.55
C LYS A 28 2.02 -17.38 -4.48
N MET A 29 0.84 -17.00 -4.02
CA MET A 29 0.10 -17.72 -3.01
C MET A 29 -1.28 -18.17 -3.49
N GLY A 30 -1.92 -19.08 -2.74
CA GLY A 30 -3.32 -19.45 -2.93
C GLY A 30 -4.26 -18.28 -2.63
N LYS A 31 -5.48 -18.30 -3.20
CA LYS A 31 -6.52 -17.33 -2.87
C LYS A 31 -7.13 -17.55 -1.49
N PHE A 32 -7.02 -18.77 -0.98
CA PHE A 32 -7.54 -19.20 0.31
C PHE A 32 -6.54 -20.13 1.00
N GLU A 33 -6.63 -20.16 2.32
CA GLU A 33 -5.77 -20.93 3.22
C GLU A 33 -6.61 -21.53 4.35
N GLU A 34 -6.02 -22.37 5.20
CA GLU A 34 -6.73 -22.89 6.35
C GLU A 34 -7.11 -21.77 7.33
N TYR A 35 -8.36 -21.77 7.77
CA TYR A 35 -8.88 -20.76 8.71
C TYR A 35 -8.09 -20.70 10.03
N SER A 36 -7.51 -21.83 10.45
CA SER A 36 -6.67 -21.93 11.64
C SER A 36 -5.51 -20.94 11.67
N LEU A 37 -4.90 -20.64 10.51
CA LEU A 37 -3.84 -19.64 10.40
C LEU A 37 -4.30 -18.27 10.90
N TYR A 38 -5.52 -17.88 10.55
CA TYR A 38 -6.05 -16.55 10.86
C TYR A 38 -6.68 -16.48 12.25
N VAL A 39 -7.39 -17.52 12.69
CA VAL A 39 -8.02 -17.52 14.02
C VAL A 39 -7.01 -17.53 15.16
N ASN A 40 -5.87 -18.19 14.95
CA ASN A 40 -4.79 -18.24 15.93
C ASN A 40 -3.94 -16.96 15.97
N ASN A 41 -4.10 -16.08 14.97
CA ASN A 41 -3.30 -14.87 14.79
C ASN A 41 -4.19 -13.65 14.53
N ARG A 42 -5.33 -13.55 15.23
CA ARG A 42 -6.32 -12.47 15.03
C ARG A 42 -5.77 -11.08 15.27
N ASP A 43 -4.87 -10.95 16.22
CA ASP A 43 -4.25 -9.67 16.61
C ASP A 43 -3.41 -9.06 15.48
N PHE A 44 -3.04 -9.85 14.46
CA PHE A 44 -2.35 -9.39 13.28
C PHE A 44 -3.27 -8.99 12.11
N LEU A 45 -4.57 -9.18 12.24
CA LEU A 45 -5.51 -8.89 11.16
C LEU A 45 -6.02 -7.46 11.24
N ALA A 46 -6.09 -6.79 10.10
CA ALA A 46 -6.68 -5.44 10.00
C ALA A 46 -8.21 -5.39 10.26
N GLY A 47 -8.82 -6.49 10.70
CA GLY A 47 -10.24 -6.58 11.00
C GLY A 47 -10.62 -7.89 11.67
N ASP A 48 -11.72 -7.89 12.43
CA ASP A 48 -12.15 -9.01 13.27
C ASP A 48 -12.81 -10.15 12.51
N LYS A 49 -13.23 -9.93 11.25
CA LYS A 49 -13.97 -10.89 10.45
C LYS A 49 -13.17 -11.40 9.26
N VAL A 50 -13.22 -12.70 9.06
CA VAL A 50 -12.60 -13.41 7.95
C VAL A 50 -13.70 -14.12 7.16
N LEU A 51 -13.67 -14.00 5.83
CA LEU A 51 -14.59 -14.71 4.95
C LEU A 51 -14.19 -16.19 4.88
N THR A 52 -15.06 -17.09 5.34
CA THR A 52 -14.79 -18.51 5.43
C THR A 52 -15.75 -19.34 4.59
N PHE A 53 -15.30 -20.53 4.17
CA PHE A 53 -16.11 -21.53 3.48
C PHE A 53 -15.56 -22.93 3.76
N THR A 54 -16.36 -23.95 3.49
CA THR A 54 -15.95 -25.35 3.69
C THR A 54 -15.48 -25.92 2.36
N ASP A 55 -14.29 -26.56 2.37
CA ASP A 55 -13.75 -27.31 1.25
C ASP A 55 -14.47 -28.65 1.05
N LEU A 56 -14.21 -29.31 -0.08
CA LEU A 56 -14.79 -30.60 -0.43
C LEU A 56 -14.51 -31.72 0.60
N ASP A 57 -13.38 -31.62 1.28
CA ASP A 57 -12.96 -32.55 2.35
C ASP A 57 -13.50 -32.18 3.74
N GLY A 58 -14.37 -31.15 3.85
CA GLY A 58 -14.93 -30.65 5.11
C GLY A 58 -14.01 -29.74 5.92
N ARG A 59 -12.83 -29.37 5.40
CA ARG A 59 -11.93 -28.42 6.05
C ARG A 59 -12.48 -26.99 5.95
N LEU A 60 -12.33 -26.22 7.02
CA LEU A 60 -12.70 -24.82 7.03
C LEU A 60 -11.56 -23.99 6.44
N LEU A 61 -11.82 -23.38 5.31
CA LEU A 61 -10.91 -22.48 4.60
C LEU A 61 -11.35 -21.03 4.77
N ALA A 62 -10.42 -20.11 4.54
CA ALA A 62 -10.63 -18.67 4.59
C ALA A 62 -10.12 -18.00 3.31
N MET A 63 -10.87 -17.04 2.79
CA MET A 63 -10.35 -16.08 1.84
C MET A 63 -9.31 -15.23 2.55
N LYS A 64 -8.16 -15.09 1.96
CA LYS A 64 -6.98 -14.43 2.49
C LYS A 64 -7.26 -12.95 2.89
N PRO A 65 -7.25 -12.59 4.19
CA PRO A 65 -7.44 -11.20 4.64
C PRO A 65 -6.14 -10.40 4.64
N ASP A 66 -4.99 -11.12 4.64
CA ASP A 66 -3.65 -10.54 4.73
C ASP A 66 -2.64 -11.40 3.95
N VAL A 67 -1.67 -10.74 3.32
CA VAL A 67 -0.60 -11.42 2.56
C VAL A 67 0.59 -11.72 3.45
N THR A 68 0.95 -10.78 4.33
CA THR A 68 2.16 -10.87 5.14
C THR A 68 2.14 -12.08 6.08
N LEU A 69 0.99 -12.38 6.71
CA LEU A 69 0.84 -13.61 7.53
C LEU A 69 1.12 -14.88 6.74
N SER A 70 0.62 -14.95 5.50
CA SER A 70 0.86 -16.08 4.62
C SER A 70 2.34 -16.16 4.22
N VAL A 71 2.98 -15.04 3.91
CA VAL A 71 4.42 -14.97 3.61
C VAL A 71 5.23 -15.47 4.80
N ILE A 72 4.97 -14.95 6.01
CA ILE A 72 5.67 -15.38 7.23
C ILE A 72 5.48 -16.88 7.48
N ASN A 73 4.26 -17.39 7.36
CA ASN A 73 3.98 -18.80 7.60
C ASN A 73 4.78 -19.71 6.66
N ASN A 74 4.95 -19.30 5.41
CA ASN A 74 5.60 -20.09 4.37
C ASN A 74 7.09 -19.79 4.17
N THR A 75 7.64 -18.75 4.81
CA THR A 75 9.07 -18.42 4.70
C THR A 75 9.95 -19.49 5.33
N SER A 76 11.10 -19.72 4.71
CA SER A 76 12.23 -20.49 5.25
C SER A 76 13.37 -19.58 5.74
N ALA A 77 13.18 -18.26 5.71
CA ALA A 77 14.19 -17.30 6.16
C ALA A 77 14.52 -17.49 7.66
N THR A 78 15.77 -17.26 8.00
CA THR A 78 16.32 -17.33 9.36
C THR A 78 17.15 -16.08 9.64
N GLU A 79 17.65 -15.91 10.86
CA GLU A 79 18.59 -14.84 11.22
C GLU A 79 19.94 -14.86 10.44
N HIS A 80 20.17 -15.91 9.64
CA HIS A 80 21.39 -16.06 8.84
C HIS A 80 21.12 -16.12 7.34
N THR A 81 19.87 -16.08 6.93
CA THR A 81 19.44 -16.14 5.53
C THR A 81 18.50 -14.99 5.21
N ARG A 82 18.36 -14.68 3.93
CA ARG A 82 17.54 -13.57 3.45
C ARG A 82 16.59 -14.05 2.38
N GLU A 83 15.34 -13.67 2.50
CA GLU A 83 14.34 -13.81 1.44
C GLU A 83 13.84 -12.43 1.03
N LYS A 84 13.89 -12.14 -0.28
CA LYS A 84 13.39 -10.92 -0.89
C LYS A 84 12.25 -11.27 -1.82
N LEU A 85 11.03 -10.92 -1.45
CA LEU A 85 9.82 -11.32 -2.15
C LEU A 85 9.00 -10.10 -2.57
N TYR A 86 8.34 -10.17 -3.72
CA TYR A 86 7.26 -9.26 -4.07
C TYR A 86 6.04 -10.05 -4.53
N TYR A 87 4.85 -9.49 -4.33
CA TYR A 87 3.60 -10.13 -4.71
C TYR A 87 2.65 -9.13 -5.38
N ILE A 88 1.69 -9.66 -6.14
CA ILE A 88 0.54 -8.95 -6.69
C ILE A 88 -0.66 -9.85 -6.37
N GLU A 89 -1.44 -9.47 -5.35
CA GLU A 89 -2.44 -10.35 -4.77
C GLU A 89 -3.67 -9.57 -4.30
N ASN A 90 -4.81 -10.24 -4.29
CA ASN A 90 -6.02 -9.71 -3.71
C ASN A 90 -6.17 -10.19 -2.27
N VAL A 91 -6.58 -9.29 -1.39
CA VAL A 91 -7.01 -9.61 -0.02
C VAL A 91 -8.48 -9.26 0.15
N TYR A 92 -9.14 -9.95 1.10
CA TYR A 92 -10.59 -9.85 1.32
C TYR A 92 -10.85 -9.38 2.73
N ARG A 93 -11.23 -8.10 2.90
CA ARG A 93 -11.42 -7.46 4.19
C ARG A 93 -12.83 -6.91 4.35
N GLU A 94 -13.37 -6.96 5.57
CA GLU A 94 -14.61 -6.26 5.88
C GLU A 94 -14.41 -4.75 5.79
N ASN A 95 -15.28 -4.10 5.04
CA ASN A 95 -15.41 -2.64 5.11
C ASN A 95 -16.36 -2.31 6.27
N LYS A 96 -15.85 -1.66 7.31
CA LYS A 96 -16.60 -1.35 8.54
C LYS A 96 -17.81 -0.43 8.31
N GLU A 97 -17.75 0.43 7.29
CA GLU A 97 -18.83 1.35 6.97
C GLU A 97 -20.00 0.67 6.25
N SER A 98 -19.68 -0.17 5.26
CA SER A 98 -20.70 -0.86 4.45
C SER A 98 -21.10 -2.24 5.00
N HIS A 99 -20.39 -2.76 6.01
CA HIS A 99 -20.52 -4.12 6.55
C HIS A 99 -20.46 -5.22 5.47
N CYS A 100 -19.74 -4.97 4.37
CA CYS A 100 -19.54 -5.90 3.27
C CYS A 100 -18.05 -6.25 3.14
N PHE A 101 -17.76 -7.46 2.70
CA PHE A 101 -16.40 -7.81 2.30
C PHE A 101 -16.04 -7.13 0.99
N LYS A 102 -14.83 -6.56 0.93
CA LYS A 102 -14.23 -5.99 -0.28
C LYS A 102 -13.00 -6.78 -0.67
N GLU A 103 -12.84 -6.97 -1.95
CA GLU A 103 -11.58 -7.37 -2.56
C GLU A 103 -10.71 -6.13 -2.70
N ILE A 104 -9.46 -6.22 -2.25
CA ILE A 104 -8.47 -5.14 -2.29
C ILE A 104 -7.26 -5.66 -3.04
N ASN A 105 -6.93 -5.05 -4.17
CA ASN A 105 -5.77 -5.41 -4.96
C ASN A 105 -4.52 -4.73 -4.42
N GLN A 106 -3.50 -5.51 -4.10
CA GLN A 106 -2.26 -5.04 -3.50
C GLN A 106 -1.04 -5.54 -4.27
N MET A 107 -0.05 -4.68 -4.41
CA MET A 107 1.31 -5.08 -4.75
C MET A 107 2.21 -4.79 -3.57
N GLY A 108 2.87 -5.81 -3.05
CA GLY A 108 3.72 -5.67 -1.87
C GLY A 108 5.12 -6.21 -2.08
N LEU A 109 5.99 -5.84 -1.16
CA LEU A 109 7.39 -6.21 -1.11
C LEU A 109 7.73 -6.59 0.33
N GLU A 110 8.41 -7.73 0.51
CA GLU A 110 8.78 -8.28 1.81
C GLU A 110 10.26 -8.69 1.82
N TYR A 111 10.98 -8.22 2.83
CA TYR A 111 12.33 -8.63 3.14
C TYR A 111 12.32 -9.36 4.48
N LEU A 112 12.74 -10.63 4.51
CA LEU A 112 12.65 -11.49 5.68
C LEU A 112 14.02 -12.12 6.00
N GLY A 113 14.26 -12.39 7.29
CA GLY A 113 15.42 -13.10 7.80
C GLY A 113 16.44 -12.20 8.47
N ASP A 114 17.66 -12.13 7.94
CA ASP A 114 18.72 -11.25 8.45
C ASP A 114 18.43 -9.79 8.08
N VAL A 115 17.57 -9.15 8.87
CA VAL A 115 17.21 -7.73 8.70
C VAL A 115 18.22 -6.87 9.44
N ASP A 116 18.98 -6.09 8.67
CA ASP A 116 19.95 -5.14 9.15
C ASP A 116 19.58 -3.69 8.79
N ARG A 117 20.40 -2.75 9.17
CA ARG A 117 20.19 -1.33 8.86
C ARG A 117 20.12 -1.06 7.35
N TYR A 118 20.86 -1.80 6.53
CA TYR A 118 20.84 -1.63 5.08
C TYR A 118 19.50 -2.09 4.50
N SER A 119 19.00 -3.25 4.91
CA SER A 119 17.73 -3.80 4.44
C SER A 119 16.54 -2.90 4.76
N ILE A 120 16.53 -2.29 5.95
CA ILE A 120 15.50 -1.31 6.32
C ILE A 120 15.57 -0.09 5.40
N LEU A 121 16.77 0.48 5.19
CA LEU A 121 16.96 1.61 4.27
C LEU A 121 16.64 1.24 2.82
N GLU A 122 16.96 0.03 2.38
CA GLU A 122 16.61 -0.48 1.05
C GLU A 122 15.09 -0.47 0.86
N VAL A 123 14.33 -1.00 1.84
CA VAL A 123 12.87 -1.07 1.76
C VAL A 123 12.24 0.32 1.82
N ILE A 124 12.70 1.23 2.68
CA ILE A 124 12.23 2.62 2.72
C ILE A 124 12.54 3.34 1.40
N THR A 125 13.74 3.14 0.84
CA THR A 125 14.12 3.70 -0.46
C THR A 125 13.25 3.14 -1.59
N LEU A 126 12.95 1.85 -1.56
CA LEU A 126 12.04 1.23 -2.53
C LEU A 126 10.61 1.73 -2.38
N ALA A 127 10.14 2.00 -1.16
CA ALA A 127 8.84 2.63 -0.94
C ALA A 127 8.79 4.03 -1.58
N ALA A 128 9.80 4.88 -1.34
CA ALA A 128 9.89 6.21 -1.97
C ALA A 128 9.99 6.13 -3.51
N ARG A 129 10.79 5.22 -4.04
CA ARG A 129 10.91 5.00 -5.49
C ARG A 129 9.63 4.46 -6.11
N SER A 130 8.92 3.60 -5.41
CA SER A 130 7.63 3.09 -5.87
C SER A 130 6.60 4.19 -6.02
N LEU A 131 6.55 5.11 -5.05
CA LEU A 131 5.68 6.29 -5.15
C LEU A 131 6.10 7.19 -6.31
N ALA A 132 7.40 7.43 -6.50
CA ALA A 132 7.94 8.25 -7.60
C ALA A 132 7.65 7.65 -8.99
N GLU A 133 7.64 6.33 -9.14
CA GLU A 133 7.24 5.66 -10.40
C GLU A 133 5.75 5.85 -10.71
N ILE A 134 4.91 6.02 -9.67
CA ILE A 134 3.48 6.25 -9.83
C ILE A 134 3.20 7.73 -10.10
N ASP A 135 3.78 8.62 -9.30
CA ASP A 135 3.64 10.08 -9.43
C ASP A 135 4.80 10.82 -8.77
N GLU A 136 5.30 11.87 -9.44
CA GLU A 136 6.38 12.71 -8.89
C GLU A 136 5.95 13.53 -7.66
N ASP A 137 4.66 13.83 -7.52
CA ASP A 137 4.11 14.59 -6.40
C ASP A 137 3.61 13.68 -5.29
N TYR A 138 4.56 13.03 -4.65
CA TYR A 138 4.34 12.11 -3.54
C TYR A 138 4.94 12.61 -2.23
N LEU A 139 4.47 12.04 -1.14
CA LEU A 139 5.02 12.19 0.20
C LEU A 139 5.14 10.79 0.84
N LEU A 140 6.28 10.51 1.46
CA LEU A 140 6.48 9.35 2.32
C LEU A 140 6.66 9.83 3.77
N GLU A 141 5.75 9.47 4.65
CA GLU A 141 5.88 9.66 6.09
C GLU A 141 6.56 8.45 6.70
N ILE A 142 7.56 8.67 7.55
CA ILE A 142 8.25 7.62 8.29
C ILE A 142 8.21 7.90 9.80
N SER A 143 8.19 6.85 10.60
CA SER A 143 8.21 6.89 12.05
C SER A 143 9.09 5.78 12.61
N ASN A 144 9.51 5.94 13.84
CA ASN A 144 9.97 4.83 14.67
C ASN A 144 8.98 4.64 15.84
N MET A 145 8.23 3.54 15.78
CA MET A 145 7.22 3.22 16.77
C MET A 145 7.81 3.01 18.17
N ASP A 146 9.04 2.51 18.25
CA ASP A 146 9.72 2.24 19.52
C ASP A 146 9.91 3.51 20.35
N TYR A 147 10.03 4.70 19.71
CA TYR A 147 10.10 5.98 20.43
C TYR A 147 8.88 6.24 21.32
N VAL A 148 7.68 5.96 20.82
CA VAL A 148 6.44 6.10 21.61
C VAL A 148 6.31 4.96 22.63
N LEU A 149 6.73 3.74 22.25
CA LEU A 149 6.69 2.59 23.17
C LEU A 149 7.62 2.81 24.36
N HIS A 150 8.86 3.26 24.16
CA HIS A 150 9.80 3.58 25.24
C HIS A 150 9.31 4.73 26.12
N LEU A 151 8.55 5.70 25.56
CA LEU A 151 7.90 6.71 26.38
C LEU A 151 6.86 6.09 27.31
N LEU A 152 6.01 5.20 26.81
CA LEU A 152 4.95 4.56 27.57
C LEU A 152 5.48 3.51 28.57
N GLU A 153 6.58 2.81 28.25
CA GLU A 153 7.22 1.85 29.16
C GLU A 153 7.70 2.49 30.46
N GLY A 154 8.06 3.78 30.44
CA GLY A 154 8.41 4.56 31.64
C GLY A 154 7.22 4.93 32.53
N MET A 155 6.00 4.54 32.16
CA MET A 155 4.77 4.86 32.86
C MET A 155 4.13 3.56 33.39
N ASP A 156 3.65 3.57 34.64
CA ASP A 156 2.97 2.41 35.24
C ASP A 156 1.51 2.36 34.74
N LEU A 157 1.30 1.78 33.56
CA LEU A 157 0.02 1.75 32.86
C LEU A 157 -0.64 0.37 32.93
N SER A 158 -1.94 0.36 33.17
CA SER A 158 -2.76 -0.83 32.89
C SER A 158 -2.86 -1.06 31.38
N GLU A 159 -3.10 -2.30 30.96
CA GLU A 159 -3.27 -2.67 29.56
C GLU A 159 -4.33 -1.80 28.85
N SER A 160 -5.48 -1.55 29.52
CA SER A 160 -6.53 -0.69 28.96
C SER A 160 -6.09 0.77 28.78
N ALA A 161 -5.38 1.34 29.75
CA ALA A 161 -4.87 2.72 29.65
C ALA A 161 -3.82 2.85 28.52
N TYR A 162 -2.96 1.85 28.38
CA TYR A 162 -1.96 1.78 27.33
C TYR A 162 -2.61 1.78 25.94
N VAL A 163 -3.62 0.94 25.70
CA VAL A 163 -4.38 0.88 24.43
C VAL A 163 -5.11 2.19 24.16
N GLU A 164 -5.74 2.79 25.15
CA GLU A 164 -6.47 4.07 24.99
C GLU A 164 -5.49 5.21 24.62
N LEU A 165 -4.34 5.31 25.28
CA LEU A 165 -3.34 6.33 25.00
C LEU A 165 -2.75 6.18 23.61
N LEU A 166 -2.39 4.97 23.18
CA LEU A 166 -1.94 4.73 21.81
C LEU A 166 -3.00 5.07 20.78
N SER A 167 -4.26 4.70 21.03
CA SER A 167 -5.38 5.07 20.15
C SER A 167 -5.55 6.59 20.06
N GLY A 168 -5.41 7.30 21.18
CA GLY A 168 -5.44 8.76 21.23
C GLY A 168 -4.32 9.40 20.41
N ILE A 169 -3.09 8.90 20.54
CA ILE A 169 -1.92 9.34 19.75
C ILE A 169 -2.17 9.12 18.26
N ARG A 170 -2.57 7.92 17.87
CA ARG A 170 -2.86 7.56 16.47
C ARG A 170 -3.93 8.44 15.84
N GLN A 171 -4.97 8.79 16.61
CA GLN A 171 -6.08 9.64 16.16
C GLN A 171 -5.76 11.13 16.28
N LYS A 172 -4.59 11.49 16.81
CA LYS A 172 -4.19 12.87 17.14
C LYS A 172 -5.23 13.57 18.05
N ASN A 173 -5.89 12.78 18.92
CA ASN A 173 -6.93 13.25 19.85
C ASN A 173 -6.32 13.69 21.19
N VAL A 174 -5.82 14.91 21.25
CA VAL A 174 -5.15 15.46 22.45
C VAL A 174 -6.07 15.47 23.67
N THR A 175 -7.37 15.77 23.50
CA THR A 175 -8.33 15.75 24.60
C THR A 175 -8.49 14.33 25.16
N GLY A 176 -8.66 13.33 24.29
CA GLY A 176 -8.75 11.93 24.70
C GLY A 176 -7.46 11.42 25.37
N ILE A 177 -6.28 11.85 24.90
CA ILE A 177 -5.00 11.53 25.55
C ILE A 177 -4.98 12.09 26.98
N ARG A 178 -5.36 13.34 27.18
CA ARG A 178 -5.38 13.99 28.51
C ARG A 178 -6.33 13.29 29.46
N GLU A 179 -7.55 13.01 29.02
CA GLU A 179 -8.56 12.30 29.82
C GLU A 179 -8.10 10.88 30.20
N SER A 180 -7.47 10.16 29.27
CA SER A 180 -6.94 8.81 29.53
C SER A 180 -5.75 8.85 30.49
N ALA A 181 -4.86 9.84 30.36
CA ALA A 181 -3.74 10.06 31.27
C ALA A 181 -4.20 10.35 32.69
N GLU A 182 -5.22 11.21 32.85
CA GLU A 182 -5.83 11.51 34.16
C GLU A 182 -6.44 10.26 34.80
N ARG A 183 -7.21 9.47 34.03
CA ARG A 183 -7.79 8.20 34.53
C ARG A 183 -6.74 7.18 34.91
N ALA A 184 -5.61 7.16 34.23
CA ALA A 184 -4.47 6.29 34.51
C ALA A 184 -3.64 6.79 35.72
N GLY A 185 -3.92 7.98 36.27
CA GLY A 185 -3.18 8.55 37.39
C GLY A 185 -1.79 9.09 37.03
N LEU A 186 -1.56 9.41 35.77
CA LEU A 186 -0.29 9.98 35.31
C LEU A 186 -0.09 11.41 35.85
N THR A 187 1.17 11.82 36.03
CA THR A 187 1.50 13.18 36.42
C THR A 187 1.16 14.19 35.33
N ALA A 188 1.05 15.48 35.72
CA ALA A 188 0.82 16.54 34.74
C ALA A 188 1.92 16.61 33.66
N GLU A 189 3.17 16.38 34.05
CA GLU A 189 4.32 16.35 33.16
C GLU A 189 4.22 15.18 32.15
N GLN A 190 3.86 13.98 32.61
CA GLN A 190 3.66 12.82 31.74
C GLN A 190 2.48 13.04 30.77
N SER A 191 1.37 13.60 31.27
CA SER A 191 0.21 13.93 30.43
C SER A 191 0.54 14.97 29.35
N ASP A 192 1.29 16.02 29.71
CA ASP A 192 1.70 17.06 28.76
C ASP A 192 2.68 16.50 27.70
N LEU A 193 3.58 15.60 28.11
CA LEU A 193 4.50 14.94 27.19
C LEU A 193 3.76 14.11 26.16
N LEU A 194 2.81 13.27 26.59
CA LEU A 194 1.94 12.49 25.70
C LEU A 194 1.12 13.38 24.75
N CYS A 195 0.58 14.49 25.24
CA CYS A 195 -0.18 15.45 24.45
C CYS A 195 0.67 16.17 23.37
N ARG A 196 1.99 16.16 23.47
CA ARG A 196 2.90 16.73 22.47
C ARG A 196 3.21 15.77 21.32
N ILE A 197 3.12 14.45 21.52
CA ILE A 197 3.41 13.45 20.49
C ILE A 197 2.62 13.67 19.19
N PRO A 198 1.30 13.95 19.19
CA PRO A 198 0.52 14.21 17.99
C PRO A 198 1.03 15.37 17.10
N PHE A 199 1.88 16.22 17.64
CA PHE A 199 2.47 17.38 16.95
C PHE A 199 3.91 17.14 16.50
N LEU A 200 4.49 15.98 16.78
CA LEU A 200 5.83 15.61 16.32
C LEU A 200 5.79 15.11 14.87
N TYR A 201 5.48 16.01 13.95
CA TYR A 201 5.51 15.75 12.50
C TYR A 201 6.08 16.94 11.75
N GLY A 202 6.57 16.71 10.54
CA GLY A 202 7.12 17.72 9.65
C GLY A 202 8.43 17.28 8.99
N THR A 203 9.29 18.26 8.68
CA THR A 203 10.60 17.97 8.09
C THR A 203 11.44 17.08 9.01
N MET A 204 12.32 16.27 8.41
CA MET A 204 13.16 15.35 9.18
C MET A 204 13.97 16.09 10.26
N GLU A 205 14.56 17.24 9.94
CA GLU A 205 15.42 17.98 10.87
C GLU A 205 14.62 18.57 12.03
N GLU A 206 13.58 19.38 11.75
CA GLU A 206 12.76 20.00 12.79
C GLU A 206 12.09 19.00 13.72
N THR A 207 11.62 17.88 13.16
CA THR A 207 10.95 16.84 13.96
C THR A 207 11.94 16.11 14.85
N LEU A 208 13.15 15.80 14.35
CA LEU A 208 14.20 15.17 15.15
C LEU A 208 14.67 16.06 16.30
N ASP A 209 14.83 17.38 16.07
CA ASP A 209 15.22 18.31 17.10
C ASP A 209 14.18 18.37 18.22
N ARG A 210 12.90 18.52 17.88
CA ARG A 210 11.80 18.53 18.84
C ARG A 210 11.64 17.20 19.59
N ALA A 211 11.84 16.08 18.90
CA ALA A 211 11.80 14.77 19.52
C ALA A 211 12.98 14.56 20.49
N ALA A 212 14.17 15.08 20.14
CA ALA A 212 15.35 15.01 21.02
C ALA A 212 15.16 15.82 22.32
N GLU A 213 14.49 16.97 22.24
CA GLU A 213 14.15 17.77 23.46
C GLU A 213 13.16 17.04 24.39
N MET A 214 12.36 16.11 23.84
CA MET A 214 11.35 15.36 24.58
C MET A 214 11.85 13.99 25.08
N ALA A 215 13.06 13.57 24.70
CA ALA A 215 13.57 12.26 25.04
C ALA A 215 14.03 12.18 26.51
N GLU A 216 13.22 11.56 27.36
CA GLU A 216 13.47 11.45 28.80
C GLU A 216 14.34 10.26 29.18
N ASN A 217 14.31 9.17 28.41
CA ASN A 217 15.03 7.95 28.72
C ASN A 217 16.02 7.53 27.63
N ASP A 218 16.86 6.57 27.94
CA ASP A 218 17.92 6.12 27.02
C ASP A 218 17.36 5.36 25.80
N GLY A 219 16.21 4.70 25.93
CA GLY A 219 15.50 4.06 24.82
C GLY A 219 15.08 5.10 23.77
N MET A 220 14.37 6.15 24.18
CA MET A 220 13.97 7.24 23.30
C MET A 220 15.17 7.91 22.62
N LYS A 221 16.28 8.12 23.36
CA LYS A 221 17.52 8.69 22.78
C LYS A 221 18.12 7.79 21.70
N ALA A 222 18.16 6.48 21.94
CA ALA A 222 18.65 5.50 20.97
C ALA A 222 17.78 5.47 19.71
N ASP A 223 16.46 5.59 19.85
CA ASP A 223 15.53 5.66 18.70
C ASP A 223 15.77 6.92 17.85
N ILE A 224 16.02 8.05 18.50
CA ILE A 224 16.35 9.30 17.79
C ILE A 224 17.67 9.17 17.04
N GLU A 225 18.70 8.58 17.63
CA GLU A 225 19.98 8.36 16.93
C GLU A 225 19.81 7.41 15.75
N THR A 226 18.96 6.40 15.88
CA THR A 226 18.58 5.52 14.76
C THR A 226 17.90 6.30 13.66
N LEU A 227 16.86 7.10 13.98
CA LEU A 227 16.16 7.96 13.03
C LEU A 227 17.08 8.97 12.35
N LYS A 228 17.94 9.67 13.11
CA LYS A 228 18.94 10.61 12.56
C LYS A 228 19.84 9.94 11.54
N SER A 229 20.25 8.72 11.83
CA SER A 229 21.09 7.93 10.94
C SER A 229 20.39 7.58 9.62
N TYR A 230 19.11 7.16 9.68
CA TYR A 230 18.31 6.89 8.48
C TYR A 230 18.02 8.18 7.71
N CYS A 231 17.55 9.23 8.38
CA CYS A 231 17.27 10.53 7.75
C CYS A 231 18.50 11.13 7.05
N SER A 232 19.68 11.07 7.70
CA SER A 232 20.93 11.52 7.08
C SER A 232 21.25 10.76 5.79
N THR A 233 21.04 9.45 5.77
CA THR A 233 21.28 8.63 4.59
C THR A 233 20.26 8.95 3.49
N LEU A 234 18.97 9.02 3.82
CA LEU A 234 17.90 9.34 2.88
C LEU A 234 18.06 10.74 2.26
N LYS A 235 18.50 11.73 3.07
CA LYS A 235 18.83 13.08 2.56
C LYS A 235 19.98 13.05 1.57
N LYS A 236 21.05 12.28 1.84
CA LYS A 236 22.18 12.11 0.90
C LYS A 236 21.79 11.43 -0.39
N LEU A 237 20.77 10.55 -0.36
CA LEU A 237 20.20 9.89 -1.53
C LEU A 237 19.21 10.77 -2.31
N GLY A 238 18.94 12.00 -1.87
CA GLY A 238 18.09 12.96 -2.57
C GLY A 238 16.61 12.94 -2.17
N TYR A 239 16.23 12.23 -1.10
CA TYR A 239 14.83 12.14 -0.66
C TYR A 239 14.41 13.16 0.39
N GLY A 240 15.25 14.17 0.70
CA GLY A 240 15.05 15.13 1.79
C GLY A 240 13.72 15.88 1.76
N GLU A 241 13.23 16.24 0.58
CA GLU A 241 11.96 16.98 0.39
C GLU A 241 10.73 16.06 0.24
N LYS A 242 10.94 14.78 -0.04
CA LYS A 242 9.89 13.80 -0.31
C LYS A 242 9.57 12.90 0.89
N ILE A 243 10.37 13.01 1.96
CA ILE A 243 10.19 12.22 3.18
C ILE A 243 10.02 13.18 4.37
N GLN A 244 9.01 12.93 5.18
CA GLN A 244 8.74 13.60 6.44
C GLN A 244 8.73 12.60 7.59
N LEU A 245 8.93 13.09 8.81
CA LEU A 245 8.71 12.33 10.03
C LEU A 245 7.31 12.60 10.57
N ASP A 246 6.65 11.57 11.09
CA ASP A 246 5.44 11.68 11.92
C ASP A 246 5.50 10.66 13.06
N LEU A 247 5.98 11.08 14.24
CA LEU A 247 6.11 10.19 15.40
C LEU A 247 4.76 9.84 16.06
N SER A 248 3.66 10.45 15.62
CA SER A 248 2.32 10.00 15.99
C SER A 248 1.82 8.84 15.12
N LEU A 249 2.57 8.48 14.08
CA LEU A 249 2.29 7.31 13.27
C LEU A 249 2.63 6.07 14.09
N VAL A 250 1.64 5.55 14.77
CA VAL A 250 1.69 4.31 15.54
C VAL A 250 0.63 3.36 15.01
N ASN A 251 0.93 2.08 15.01
CA ASN A 251 -0.01 1.02 14.61
C ASN A 251 -0.41 0.17 15.80
N ASP A 252 -1.26 -0.81 15.56
CA ASP A 252 -1.59 -1.79 16.57
C ASP A 252 -0.29 -2.52 16.98
N ILE A 253 -0.06 -2.61 18.29
CA ILE A 253 1.21 -2.95 18.92
C ILE A 253 1.74 -4.34 18.50
N ASP A 254 0.79 -5.22 18.16
CA ASP A 254 1.10 -6.63 17.96
C ASP A 254 1.63 -6.94 16.56
N TYR A 255 1.49 -6.02 15.61
CA TYR A 255 1.92 -6.23 14.23
C TYR A 255 3.29 -5.61 13.93
N TYR A 256 3.45 -4.30 14.12
CA TYR A 256 4.66 -3.56 13.77
C TYR A 256 5.52 -3.23 14.99
N ASN A 257 6.81 -3.15 14.76
CA ASN A 257 7.82 -2.62 15.70
C ASN A 257 8.85 -1.82 14.91
N GLY A 258 9.62 -0.96 15.58
CA GLY A 258 10.65 -0.18 14.90
C GLY A 258 10.09 0.77 13.83
N MET A 259 10.67 0.71 12.64
CA MET A 259 10.33 1.62 11.54
C MET A 259 8.96 1.29 10.93
N ILE A 260 8.13 2.31 10.79
CA ILE A 260 6.86 2.25 10.06
C ILE A 260 6.76 3.43 9.09
N PHE A 261 6.02 3.26 8.00
CA PHE A 261 5.90 4.29 6.99
C PHE A 261 4.59 4.22 6.20
N ARG A 262 4.14 5.39 5.72
CA ARG A 262 2.97 5.55 4.87
C ARG A 262 3.27 6.46 3.70
N GLY A 263 2.74 6.10 2.54
CA GLY A 263 2.94 6.86 1.30
C GLY A 263 1.64 7.45 0.78
N TYR A 264 1.76 8.68 0.28
CA TYR A 264 0.65 9.45 -0.26
C TYR A 264 1.02 10.03 -1.61
N ILE A 265 0.03 10.21 -2.47
CA ILE A 265 0.13 10.94 -3.72
C ILE A 265 -0.85 12.10 -3.64
N ARG A 266 -0.39 13.34 -3.89
CA ARG A 266 -1.18 14.56 -3.65
C ARG A 266 -2.56 14.53 -4.31
N LYS A 267 -2.67 14.00 -5.52
CA LYS A 267 -3.93 13.96 -6.28
C LYS A 267 -4.90 12.84 -5.84
N LEU A 268 -4.47 11.95 -4.94
CA LEU A 268 -5.27 10.83 -4.46
C LEU A 268 -5.74 11.07 -3.02
N PRO A 269 -6.98 10.70 -2.66
CA PRO A 269 -7.58 11.08 -1.39
C PRO A 269 -7.08 10.31 -0.18
N GLY A 270 -6.29 9.25 -0.34
CA GLY A 270 -5.91 8.33 0.72
C GLY A 270 -4.46 7.90 0.72
N CYS A 271 -4.12 7.10 1.72
CA CYS A 271 -2.84 6.41 1.81
C CYS A 271 -2.76 5.35 0.70
N VAL A 272 -1.75 5.45 -0.16
CA VAL A 272 -1.54 4.51 -1.29
C VAL A 272 -0.50 3.44 -0.98
N LEU A 273 0.34 3.65 0.04
CA LEU A 273 1.38 2.72 0.47
C LEU A 273 1.44 2.68 1.99
N ALA A 274 1.50 1.50 2.58
CA ALA A 274 1.74 1.33 4.02
C ALA A 274 2.71 0.17 4.27
N GLY A 275 3.58 0.33 5.27
CA GLY A 275 4.56 -0.70 5.62
C GLY A 275 5.31 -0.41 6.90
N GLY A 276 6.24 -1.31 7.24
CA GLY A 276 7.08 -1.20 8.43
C GLY A 276 7.80 -2.51 8.76
N GLN A 277 8.50 -2.51 9.90
CA GLN A 277 9.11 -3.69 10.49
C GLN A 277 8.07 -4.50 11.27
N TYR A 278 8.19 -5.83 11.22
CA TYR A 278 7.26 -6.73 11.91
C TYR A 278 7.98 -7.98 12.47
N ASP A 279 9.10 -7.76 13.13
CA ASP A 279 9.90 -8.82 13.76
C ASP A 279 9.11 -9.56 14.85
N LYS A 280 8.19 -8.85 15.54
CA LYS A 280 7.30 -9.46 16.55
C LYS A 280 6.39 -10.51 15.91
N ALA A 281 5.82 -10.24 14.72
CA ALA A 281 4.99 -11.18 14.00
C ALA A 281 5.79 -12.43 13.60
N MET A 282 7.04 -12.28 13.18
CA MET A 282 7.96 -13.39 12.93
C MET A 282 8.11 -14.28 14.16
N LYS A 283 8.40 -13.68 15.31
CA LYS A 283 8.56 -14.42 16.60
C LYS A 283 7.32 -15.16 17.02
N ILE A 284 6.15 -14.53 16.96
CA ILE A 284 4.87 -15.13 17.38
C ILE A 284 4.52 -16.34 16.49
N LEU A 285 4.85 -16.27 15.20
CA LEU A 285 4.68 -17.38 14.25
C LEU A 285 5.84 -18.40 14.33
N GLY A 286 6.72 -18.30 15.36
CA GLY A 286 7.80 -19.25 15.58
C GLY A 286 8.93 -19.19 14.54
N LYS A 287 9.07 -18.08 13.84
CA LYS A 287 10.12 -17.83 12.86
C LYS A 287 11.29 -17.08 13.49
N ALA A 288 12.50 -17.38 13.05
CA ALA A 288 13.71 -16.67 13.44
C ALA A 288 14.00 -15.51 12.46
N GLY A 289 14.68 -14.48 12.94
CA GLY A 289 15.03 -13.30 12.15
C GLY A 289 13.98 -12.20 12.21
N GLY A 290 14.24 -11.12 11.48
CA GLY A 290 13.36 -9.96 11.35
C GLY A 290 12.59 -9.94 10.04
N ALA A 291 11.73 -8.94 9.90
CA ALA A 291 11.03 -8.70 8.66
C ALA A 291 10.67 -7.21 8.50
N VAL A 292 10.74 -6.73 7.26
CA VAL A 292 10.33 -5.38 6.87
C VAL A 292 9.75 -5.40 5.45
N GLY A 293 8.63 -4.73 5.25
CA GLY A 293 7.97 -4.73 3.96
C GLY A 293 6.91 -3.65 3.85
N PHE A 294 6.27 -3.59 2.69
CA PHE A 294 5.14 -2.68 2.45
C PHE A 294 4.19 -3.23 1.40
N ALA A 295 2.98 -2.69 1.40
CA ALA A 295 1.99 -2.90 0.35
C ALA A 295 1.56 -1.57 -0.28
N ILE A 296 1.38 -1.58 -1.60
CA ILE A 296 0.75 -0.53 -2.39
C ILE A 296 -0.67 -0.98 -2.69
N TYR A 297 -1.64 -0.12 -2.42
CA TYR A 297 -3.06 -0.35 -2.68
C TYR A 297 -3.38 0.08 -4.10
N LEU A 298 -3.38 -0.87 -5.04
CA LEU A 298 -3.55 -0.59 -6.47
C LEU A 298 -4.93 0.00 -6.77
N ASP A 299 -5.97 -0.38 -6.02
CA ASP A 299 -7.32 0.18 -6.17
C ASP A 299 -7.37 1.68 -5.86
N GLU A 300 -6.49 2.18 -4.98
CA GLU A 300 -6.42 3.62 -4.68
C GLU A 300 -5.95 4.43 -5.89
N LEU A 301 -5.12 3.85 -6.75
CA LEU A 301 -4.56 4.51 -7.93
C LEU A 301 -5.64 4.82 -8.99
N THR A 302 -6.70 4.01 -9.02
CA THR A 302 -7.80 4.17 -9.98
C THR A 302 -8.87 5.16 -9.54
N LYS A 303 -8.90 5.54 -8.25
CA LYS A 303 -9.91 6.47 -7.71
C LYS A 303 -9.79 7.90 -8.25
N GLY A 304 -8.63 8.29 -8.77
CA GLY A 304 -8.40 9.61 -9.38
C GLY A 304 -8.88 9.73 -10.84
N GLU A 305 -9.14 8.61 -11.51
CA GLU A 305 -9.53 8.56 -12.91
C GLU A 305 -11.02 8.28 -13.10
N GLN A 306 -11.88 9.08 -12.52
CA GLN A 306 -13.33 9.04 -12.79
C GLN A 306 -13.72 9.91 -13.99
N SER A 307 -12.94 9.91 -15.05
CA SER A 307 -13.51 10.23 -16.34
C SER A 307 -13.82 8.91 -17.03
N PRO A 308 -15.10 8.49 -17.11
CA PRO A 308 -15.44 7.41 -18.01
C PRO A 308 -14.89 7.81 -19.36
N GLN A 309 -14.17 6.92 -20.02
CA GLN A 309 -13.74 7.19 -21.41
C GLN A 309 -14.97 7.71 -22.14
N PRO A 310 -14.90 8.92 -22.74
CA PRO A 310 -16.09 9.53 -23.35
C PRO A 310 -16.65 8.66 -24.46
N TYR A 311 -15.85 7.75 -24.99
CA TYR A 311 -16.17 6.83 -26.07
C TYR A 311 -15.82 5.40 -25.73
N ASP A 312 -16.61 4.46 -26.24
CA ASP A 312 -16.35 3.02 -26.11
C ASP A 312 -15.32 2.57 -27.18
N VAL A 313 -15.29 3.26 -28.33
CA VAL A 313 -14.30 3.12 -29.42
C VAL A 313 -13.97 4.48 -30.03
N ASP A 314 -12.76 4.63 -30.59
CA ASP A 314 -12.41 5.85 -31.31
C ASP A 314 -13.17 5.97 -32.64
N ALA A 315 -13.30 4.87 -33.36
CA ALA A 315 -13.96 4.87 -34.66
C ALA A 315 -14.97 3.73 -34.81
N VAL A 316 -16.11 4.04 -35.42
CA VAL A 316 -17.02 3.03 -35.95
C VAL A 316 -16.89 3.04 -37.47
N LEU A 317 -16.65 1.87 -38.07
CA LEU A 317 -16.70 1.67 -39.53
C LEU A 317 -18.04 1.04 -39.89
N LEU A 318 -18.87 1.76 -40.60
CA LEU A 318 -20.14 1.27 -41.15
C LEU A 318 -19.90 0.60 -42.50
N TYR A 319 -20.41 -0.62 -42.65
CA TYR A 319 -20.39 -1.34 -43.92
C TYR A 319 -21.78 -1.87 -44.27
N GLU A 320 -21.99 -2.25 -45.55
CA GLU A 320 -23.23 -2.80 -46.06
C GLU A 320 -23.12 -4.30 -46.36
N LYS A 321 -24.27 -4.98 -46.55
CA LYS A 321 -24.30 -6.45 -46.78
C LYS A 321 -23.59 -6.89 -48.06
N GLN A 322 -23.51 -6.01 -49.06
CA GLN A 322 -22.87 -6.26 -50.34
C GLN A 322 -21.36 -6.05 -50.33
N ASP A 323 -20.81 -5.43 -49.26
CA ASP A 323 -19.39 -5.14 -49.19
C ASP A 323 -18.57 -6.43 -49.02
N GLU A 324 -17.44 -6.49 -49.71
CA GLU A 324 -16.51 -7.62 -49.55
C GLU A 324 -15.86 -7.58 -48.17
N MET A 325 -15.90 -8.69 -47.45
CA MET A 325 -15.33 -8.75 -46.11
C MET A 325 -13.83 -8.45 -46.08
N ALA A 326 -13.11 -8.79 -47.16
CA ALA A 326 -11.70 -8.46 -47.30
C ALA A 326 -11.44 -6.93 -47.29
N GLU A 327 -12.32 -6.15 -47.93
CA GLU A 327 -12.25 -4.69 -47.99
C GLU A 327 -12.62 -4.10 -46.61
N VAL A 328 -13.64 -4.66 -45.94
CA VAL A 328 -14.00 -4.26 -44.55
C VAL A 328 -12.81 -4.45 -43.59
N PHE A 329 -12.17 -5.61 -43.64
CA PHE A 329 -11.00 -5.89 -42.82
C PHE A 329 -9.81 -4.98 -43.15
N ALA A 330 -9.55 -4.71 -44.43
CA ALA A 330 -8.49 -3.81 -44.86
C ALA A 330 -8.73 -2.38 -44.35
N ALA A 331 -9.97 -1.90 -44.41
CA ALA A 331 -10.35 -0.59 -43.88
C ALA A 331 -10.23 -0.50 -42.37
N VAL A 332 -10.60 -1.56 -41.61
CA VAL A 332 -10.36 -1.64 -40.17
C VAL A 332 -8.86 -1.55 -39.87
N CYS A 333 -8.03 -2.34 -40.56
CA CYS A 333 -6.59 -2.30 -40.37
C CYS A 333 -5.99 -0.92 -40.64
N ALA A 334 -6.43 -0.26 -41.73
CA ALA A 334 -5.97 1.09 -42.07
C ALA A 334 -6.32 2.15 -40.99
N LEU A 335 -7.46 2.02 -40.32
CA LEU A 335 -7.82 2.87 -39.20
C LEU A 335 -7.01 2.52 -37.93
N GLN A 336 -6.78 1.23 -37.67
CA GLN A 336 -5.95 0.77 -36.54
C GLN A 336 -4.48 1.22 -36.66
N GLU A 337 -3.94 1.23 -37.89
CA GLU A 337 -2.59 1.76 -38.15
C GLU A 337 -2.47 3.27 -37.86
N LYS A 338 -3.58 4.00 -37.91
CA LYS A 338 -3.68 5.42 -37.48
C LYS A 338 -3.82 5.56 -35.93
N GLY A 339 -3.85 4.44 -35.21
CA GLY A 339 -3.95 4.42 -33.73
C GLY A 339 -5.38 4.40 -33.19
N PHE A 340 -6.40 4.18 -34.02
CA PHE A 340 -7.79 4.12 -33.56
C PHE A 340 -8.15 2.72 -33.04
N SER A 341 -8.94 2.66 -31.98
CA SER A 341 -9.77 1.51 -31.67
C SER A 341 -10.97 1.50 -32.56
N VAL A 342 -11.28 0.39 -33.29
CA VAL A 342 -12.25 0.35 -34.34
C VAL A 342 -13.30 -0.75 -34.12
N SER A 343 -14.57 -0.39 -34.26
CA SER A 343 -15.70 -1.34 -34.34
C SER A 343 -16.32 -1.28 -35.73
N ALA A 344 -16.22 -2.36 -36.52
CA ALA A 344 -16.93 -2.47 -37.80
C ALA A 344 -18.37 -2.97 -37.55
N GLN A 345 -19.36 -2.33 -38.18
CA GLN A 345 -20.77 -2.62 -37.92
C GLN A 345 -21.60 -2.59 -39.22
N LEU A 346 -22.52 -3.56 -39.33
CA LEU A 346 -23.54 -3.57 -40.34
C LEU A 346 -24.69 -2.63 -39.92
N GLY A 347 -24.69 -1.41 -40.42
CA GLY A 347 -25.61 -0.36 -39.98
C GLY A 347 -25.18 0.34 -38.71
N ASN A 348 -25.87 1.43 -38.39
CA ASN A 348 -25.52 2.29 -37.27
C ASN A 348 -26.13 1.80 -35.95
N ASN A 349 -25.26 1.44 -34.95
CA ASN A 349 -25.69 1.19 -33.60
C ASN A 349 -25.57 2.50 -32.77
N ALA A 350 -26.71 3.11 -32.44
CA ALA A 350 -26.76 4.37 -31.71
C ALA A 350 -26.29 4.27 -30.23
N GLU A 351 -26.27 3.06 -29.65
CA GLU A 351 -25.89 2.86 -28.26
C GLU A 351 -24.36 2.87 -28.03
N LEU A 352 -23.56 2.60 -29.09
CA LEU A 352 -22.10 2.59 -28.99
C LEU A 352 -21.58 4.04 -29.05
N ARG A 353 -20.97 4.50 -27.93
CA ARG A 353 -20.34 5.82 -27.88
C ARG A 353 -19.03 5.80 -28.68
N ARG A 354 -18.91 6.68 -29.66
CA ARG A 354 -17.79 6.75 -30.59
C ARG A 354 -17.31 8.19 -30.77
N ARG A 355 -16.03 8.32 -31.03
CA ARG A 355 -15.43 9.62 -31.34
C ARG A 355 -15.68 10.03 -32.79
N GLU A 356 -15.55 9.08 -33.74
CA GLU A 356 -15.69 9.32 -35.16
C GLU A 356 -16.47 8.18 -35.84
N THR A 357 -17.18 8.50 -36.91
CA THR A 357 -17.86 7.53 -37.75
C THR A 357 -17.23 7.52 -39.14
N TYR A 358 -16.97 6.34 -39.65
CA TYR A 358 -16.49 6.09 -41.01
C TYR A 358 -17.47 5.20 -41.75
N VAL A 359 -17.56 5.38 -43.06
CA VAL A 359 -18.34 4.54 -43.96
C VAL A 359 -17.40 3.90 -44.97
N LEU A 360 -17.57 2.61 -45.24
CA LEU A 360 -16.82 1.94 -46.31
C LEU A 360 -17.32 2.41 -47.66
N ARG A 361 -16.45 3.01 -48.50
CA ARG A 361 -16.73 3.41 -49.88
C ARG A 361 -15.56 3.00 -50.77
N ASP A 362 -15.86 2.31 -51.83
CA ASP A 362 -14.87 1.82 -52.81
C ASP A 362 -13.65 1.14 -52.12
N GLY A 363 -13.92 0.29 -51.10
CA GLY A 363 -12.89 -0.42 -50.37
C GLY A 363 -12.07 0.43 -49.37
N SER A 364 -12.41 1.70 -49.18
CA SER A 364 -11.66 2.62 -48.28
C SER A 364 -12.58 3.25 -47.22
N PRO A 365 -12.04 3.49 -45.97
CA PRO A 365 -12.80 4.14 -44.93
C PRO A 365 -12.85 5.66 -45.17
N GLU A 366 -14.00 6.21 -45.43
CA GLU A 366 -14.26 7.65 -45.54
C GLU A 366 -14.95 8.16 -44.26
N LYS A 367 -14.42 9.27 -43.69
CA LYS A 367 -15.04 9.89 -42.52
C LYS A 367 -16.42 10.45 -42.90
N GLU A 368 -17.44 10.06 -42.12
CA GLU A 368 -18.77 10.62 -42.26
C GLU A 368 -18.76 12.08 -41.79
N ALA A 369 -19.24 13.01 -42.61
CA ALA A 369 -19.38 14.40 -42.20
C ALA A 369 -20.50 14.50 -41.15
N GLU A 370 -20.27 15.25 -40.07
CA GLU A 370 -21.28 15.54 -39.04
C GLU A 370 -22.52 16.24 -39.60
#